data_d242c83cf12b71f6b85da21ff6535061
#
_entry.id   d242c83cf12b71f6b85da21ff6535061
#
_cell.length_a   1.000
_cell.length_b   1.000
_cell.length_c   1.000
_cell.angle_alpha   90.00
_cell.angle_beta   90.00
_cell.angle_gamma   90.00
#
_symmetry.space_group_name_H-M   'P 1'
#
loop_
_entity.id
_entity.type
_entity.pdbx_description
1 polymer ?
#
loop_
_entity_poly.entity_id
_entity_poly.type
_entity_poly.pdbx_seq_one_letter_code
_entity_poly.pdbx_strand_id
1 'polypeptide(L)'
;MKKSEIIELCGGGYTARINLSRGANCISLRHSATGARILREPPDPMRLDNPYLYGMPLLFPVNRIFGGRFVFRGREYVFPVNEPNTGCHLHGTLHETPFAVTARSGDSLTAEYTADAAHPYLSFPHAFTLRLSYRLEADGLHLKTALTNRSDTEMPYFLGFHTTFSLAMTPKTDAEAVLAKAELSREIERDMTTYLPTGRLPEFDAVSAALAAGTWHPASGAISRHYRAGGGGLLTLTDPETGLRTVYRNDAAFGYRLIYGDGKAFLCMEPQTCMANAANAPFAREETGFAFLRPDETKQFHSQI
;
A
#
# COMPACT_ATOMS: atom_id res chain seq x y z
N MET A 1 27.24 -7.08 4.79
CA MET A 1 25.76 -7.03 4.92
C MET A 1 25.43 -6.06 6.06
N LYS A 2 24.77 -4.92 5.79
CA LYS A 2 24.26 -4.05 6.85
C LYS A 2 23.24 -4.86 7.66
N LYS A 3 23.38 -4.85 8.99
CA LYS A 3 22.45 -5.51 9.91
C LYS A 3 21.08 -4.89 9.71
N SER A 4 20.05 -5.70 9.45
CA SER A 4 18.67 -5.19 9.34
C SER A 4 18.28 -4.56 10.66
N GLU A 5 17.84 -3.32 10.64
CA GLU A 5 17.42 -2.61 11.83
C GLU A 5 15.90 -2.65 11.93
N ILE A 6 15.40 -3.39 12.91
CA ILE A 6 13.98 -3.45 13.24
C ILE A 6 13.78 -2.66 14.53
N ILE A 7 12.90 -1.67 14.46
CA ILE A 7 12.51 -0.85 15.61
C ILE A 7 11.16 -1.33 16.11
N GLU A 8 11.06 -1.57 17.40
CA GLU A 8 9.80 -1.82 18.07
C GLU A 8 9.26 -0.53 18.70
N LEU A 9 7.96 -0.30 18.53
CA LEU A 9 7.17 0.76 19.13
C LEU A 9 6.13 0.13 20.05
N CYS A 10 5.87 0.78 21.19
CA CYS A 10 4.84 0.39 22.15
C CYS A 10 4.06 1.63 22.58
N GLY A 11 2.74 1.61 22.46
CA GLY A 11 1.87 2.72 22.83
C GLY A 11 0.40 2.43 22.57
N GLY A 12 -0.50 3.12 23.24
CA GLY A 12 -1.95 3.03 23.01
C GLY A 12 -2.59 1.64 23.18
N GLY A 13 -1.90 0.67 23.79
CA GLY A 13 -2.34 -0.72 23.85
C GLY A 13 -1.90 -1.56 22.63
N TYR A 14 -0.99 -1.04 21.81
CA TYR A 14 -0.46 -1.73 20.63
C TYR A 14 1.06 -1.88 20.68
N THR A 15 1.54 -2.85 19.91
CA THR A 15 2.97 -2.99 19.58
C THR A 15 3.12 -3.05 18.06
N ALA A 16 4.14 -2.36 17.54
CA ALA A 16 4.47 -2.37 16.11
C ALA A 16 5.96 -2.61 15.90
N ARG A 17 6.33 -3.31 14.82
CA ARG A 17 7.72 -3.55 14.42
C ARG A 17 7.96 -2.97 13.03
N ILE A 18 8.90 -2.03 12.93
CA ILE A 18 9.23 -1.31 11.70
C ILE A 18 10.60 -1.77 11.21
N ASN A 19 10.66 -2.30 9.99
CA ASN A 19 11.91 -2.72 9.36
C ASN A 19 12.50 -1.60 8.50
N LEU A 20 13.46 -0.87 9.05
CA LEU A 20 14.11 0.26 8.38
C LEU A 20 14.88 -0.11 7.13
N SER A 21 15.42 -1.34 7.07
CA SER A 21 16.19 -1.80 5.91
C SER A 21 15.31 -2.20 4.72
N ARG A 22 14.01 -2.25 4.92
CA ARG A 22 13.01 -2.68 3.94
C ARG A 22 11.89 -1.64 3.83
N GLY A 23 12.22 -0.44 3.31
CA GLY A 23 11.24 0.61 3.05
C GLY A 23 10.58 1.19 4.31
N ALA A 24 11.21 1.07 5.48
CA ALA A 24 10.60 1.33 6.78
C ALA A 24 9.23 0.63 6.94
N ASN A 25 9.08 -0.58 6.38
CA ASN A 25 7.85 -1.36 6.42
C ASN A 25 7.42 -1.69 7.86
N CYS A 26 6.19 -1.37 8.24
CA CYS A 26 5.57 -1.87 9.46
C CYS A 26 5.21 -3.35 9.24
N ILE A 27 6.10 -4.27 9.64
CA ILE A 27 5.99 -5.71 9.41
C ILE A 27 5.19 -6.45 10.48
N SER A 28 4.79 -5.78 11.54
CA SER A 28 3.96 -6.32 12.62
C SER A 28 3.18 -5.20 13.27
N LEU A 29 1.89 -5.44 13.50
CA LEU A 29 1.02 -4.62 14.35
C LEU A 29 0.15 -5.57 15.17
N ARG A 30 0.21 -5.46 16.50
CA ARG A 30 -0.54 -6.30 17.43
C ARG A 30 -1.27 -5.46 18.47
N HIS A 31 -2.47 -5.89 18.83
CA HIS A 31 -3.19 -5.34 19.96
C HIS A 31 -2.90 -6.15 21.23
N SER A 32 -2.34 -5.50 22.26
CA SER A 32 -1.76 -6.18 23.43
C SER A 32 -2.79 -6.92 24.27
N ALA A 33 -3.99 -6.34 24.48
CA ALA A 33 -5.02 -6.93 25.35
C ALA A 33 -5.68 -8.18 24.75
N THR A 34 -5.87 -8.24 23.42
CA THR A 34 -6.50 -9.38 22.73
C THR A 34 -5.49 -10.36 22.15
N GLY A 35 -4.21 -9.95 22.02
CA GLY A 35 -3.18 -10.71 21.31
C GLY A 35 -3.38 -10.74 19.78
N ALA A 36 -4.32 -9.93 19.27
CA ALA A 36 -4.64 -9.91 17.84
C ALA A 36 -3.44 -9.51 16.99
N ARG A 37 -3.15 -10.31 15.97
CA ARG A 37 -2.18 -10.05 14.91
C ARG A 37 -2.93 -9.36 13.78
N ILE A 38 -2.78 -8.05 13.67
CA ILE A 38 -3.54 -7.24 12.73
C ILE A 38 -2.94 -7.37 11.32
N LEU A 39 -1.65 -7.09 11.20
CA LEU A 39 -0.93 -7.28 9.95
C LEU A 39 -0.43 -8.71 9.79
N ARG A 40 -0.32 -9.16 8.54
CA ARG A 40 0.36 -10.41 8.23
C ARG A 40 1.86 -10.25 8.47
N GLU A 41 2.37 -11.00 9.44
CA GLU A 41 3.77 -10.98 9.83
C GLU A 41 4.60 -11.94 8.99
N PRO A 42 5.83 -11.58 8.58
CA PRO A 42 6.72 -12.51 7.91
C PRO A 42 7.19 -13.61 8.87
N PRO A 43 7.37 -14.86 8.39
CA PRO A 43 7.96 -15.94 9.18
C PRO A 43 9.36 -15.60 9.71
N ASP A 44 10.16 -14.94 8.88
CA ASP A 44 11.46 -14.35 9.24
C ASP A 44 11.43 -12.85 8.91
N PRO A 45 11.47 -11.96 9.91
CA PRO A 45 11.44 -10.52 9.67
C PRO A 45 12.65 -9.98 8.92
N MET A 46 13.73 -10.78 8.82
CA MET A 46 14.96 -10.44 8.11
C MET A 46 14.91 -10.90 6.66
N ARG A 47 14.05 -11.86 6.33
CA ARG A 47 13.98 -12.51 5.03
C ARG A 47 12.55 -12.56 4.54
N LEU A 48 12.19 -11.61 3.69
CA LEU A 48 10.87 -11.55 3.06
C LEU A 48 10.93 -12.29 1.72
N ASP A 49 10.42 -13.52 1.66
CA ASP A 49 10.40 -14.30 0.42
C ASP A 49 9.54 -13.63 -0.67
N ASN A 50 8.48 -12.92 -0.23
CA ASN A 50 7.72 -12.00 -1.08
C ASN A 50 7.55 -10.69 -0.31
N PRO A 51 8.25 -9.61 -0.71
CA PRO A 51 8.27 -8.35 0.05
C PRO A 51 6.90 -7.64 0.08
N TYR A 52 5.99 -7.99 -0.81
CA TYR A 52 4.68 -7.36 -0.90
C TYR A 52 3.64 -7.96 0.06
N LEU A 53 3.81 -9.21 0.49
CA LEU A 53 2.78 -9.96 1.22
C LEU A 53 2.90 -9.90 2.74
N TYR A 54 3.69 -8.96 3.28
CA TYR A 54 3.87 -8.83 4.72
C TYR A 54 3.91 -7.37 5.15
N GLY A 55 3.10 -7.05 6.18
CA GLY A 55 3.07 -5.70 6.73
C GLY A 55 2.40 -4.67 5.82
N MET A 56 3.02 -3.49 5.73
CA MET A 56 2.56 -2.33 4.96
C MET A 56 3.68 -1.80 4.05
N PRO A 57 4.18 -2.58 3.08
CA PRO A 57 5.27 -2.10 2.22
C PRO A 57 4.82 -0.90 1.37
N LEU A 58 5.69 0.11 1.35
CA LEU A 58 5.53 1.30 0.52
C LEU A 58 5.84 0.98 -0.94
N LEU A 59 5.01 1.46 -1.85
CA LEU A 59 5.14 1.28 -3.30
C LEU A 59 5.35 2.66 -3.98
N PHE A 60 6.45 2.79 -4.74
CA PHE A 60 6.76 3.99 -5.52
C PHE A 60 7.73 3.67 -6.67
N PRO A 61 7.27 3.79 -7.94
CA PRO A 61 5.88 4.00 -8.38
C PRO A 61 4.99 2.81 -7.99
N VAL A 62 3.73 3.09 -7.67
CA VAL A 62 2.76 2.06 -7.31
C VAL A 62 2.24 1.35 -8.56
N ASN A 63 1.98 0.05 -8.42
CA ASN A 63 1.37 -0.80 -9.44
C ASN A 63 2.23 -0.90 -10.72
N ARG A 64 1.63 -1.20 -11.86
CA ARG A 64 2.29 -1.47 -13.14
C ARG A 64 2.42 -0.23 -14.00
N ILE A 65 3.54 -0.14 -14.72
CA ILE A 65 3.77 0.79 -15.83
C ILE A 65 4.18 -0.07 -17.03
N PHE A 66 3.35 -0.12 -18.06
CA PHE A 66 3.60 -0.93 -19.26
C PHE A 66 4.89 -0.48 -19.98
N GLY A 67 5.73 -1.45 -20.34
CA GLY A 67 7.05 -1.20 -20.91
C GLY A 67 8.00 -0.44 -19.97
N GLY A 68 7.58 -0.14 -18.72
CA GLY A 68 8.32 0.73 -17.81
C GLY A 68 8.38 2.20 -18.28
N ARG A 69 7.55 2.64 -19.24
CA ARG A 69 7.70 3.95 -19.91
C ARG A 69 6.44 4.77 -19.86
N PHE A 70 6.62 6.09 -19.73
CA PHE A 70 5.57 7.08 -19.94
C PHE A 70 6.16 8.44 -20.28
N VAL A 71 5.34 9.36 -20.80
CA VAL A 71 5.73 10.74 -21.10
C VAL A 71 4.95 11.72 -20.22
N PHE A 72 5.67 12.65 -19.59
CA PHE A 72 5.07 13.76 -18.85
C PHE A 72 5.81 15.06 -19.16
N ARG A 73 5.10 16.11 -19.53
CA ARG A 73 5.67 17.43 -19.91
C ARG A 73 6.77 17.34 -20.99
N GLY A 74 6.61 16.45 -21.96
CA GLY A 74 7.58 16.25 -23.04
C GLY A 74 8.82 15.46 -22.65
N ARG A 75 8.96 15.05 -21.38
CA ARG A 75 10.04 14.20 -20.89
C ARG A 75 9.62 12.75 -20.85
N GLU A 76 10.46 11.86 -21.37
CA GLU A 76 10.27 10.42 -21.22
C GLU A 76 10.80 9.95 -19.86
N TYR A 77 10.03 9.12 -19.19
CA TYR A 77 10.37 8.41 -17.96
C TYR A 77 10.55 6.94 -18.28
N VAL A 78 11.65 6.35 -17.82
CA VAL A 78 11.99 4.95 -18.12
C VAL A 78 12.36 4.24 -16.82
N PHE A 79 11.64 3.17 -16.52
CA PHE A 79 11.92 2.25 -15.41
C PHE A 79 12.28 0.86 -15.98
N PRO A 80 13.13 0.07 -15.30
CA PRO A 80 13.42 -1.28 -15.74
C PRO A 80 12.14 -2.15 -15.70
N VAL A 81 11.92 -2.97 -16.74
CA VAL A 81 10.89 -4.02 -16.70
C VAL A 81 11.35 -5.09 -15.72
N ASN A 82 10.70 -5.16 -14.54
CA ASN A 82 11.01 -6.11 -13.48
C ASN A 82 9.94 -7.21 -13.34
N GLU A 83 8.88 -7.16 -14.14
CA GLU A 83 7.85 -8.19 -14.29
C GLU A 83 7.75 -8.59 -15.77
N PRO A 84 8.70 -9.42 -16.28
CA PRO A 84 8.81 -9.70 -17.72
C PRO A 84 7.59 -10.40 -18.33
N ASN A 85 6.90 -11.24 -17.56
CA ASN A 85 5.70 -11.95 -18.00
C ASN A 85 4.51 -11.03 -18.32
N THR A 86 4.47 -9.83 -17.76
CA THR A 86 3.45 -8.80 -18.06
C THR A 86 4.02 -7.68 -18.94
N GLY A 87 5.34 -7.65 -19.15
CA GLY A 87 6.03 -6.56 -19.84
C GLY A 87 6.05 -5.26 -19.07
N CYS A 88 5.89 -5.29 -17.73
CA CYS A 88 5.71 -4.11 -16.91
C CYS A 88 6.88 -3.83 -15.96
N HIS A 89 7.02 -2.57 -15.58
CA HIS A 89 7.63 -2.21 -14.31
C HIS A 89 6.58 -2.32 -13.21
N LEU A 90 6.90 -2.99 -12.09
CA LEU A 90 6.00 -3.22 -10.98
C LEU A 90 6.58 -2.65 -9.67
N HIS A 91 5.81 -1.83 -8.97
CA HIS A 91 5.96 -1.41 -7.56
C HIS A 91 7.23 -0.65 -7.16
N GLY A 92 8.15 -0.38 -8.09
CA GLY A 92 9.42 0.27 -7.75
C GLY A 92 10.30 -0.54 -6.82
N THR A 93 11.19 0.13 -6.07
CA THR A 93 12.16 -0.54 -5.18
C THR A 93 12.22 0.07 -3.77
N LEU A 94 11.40 1.09 -3.43
CA LEU A 94 11.47 1.71 -2.10
C LEU A 94 11.13 0.74 -0.97
N HIS A 95 10.29 -0.26 -1.21
CA HIS A 95 9.98 -1.33 -0.26
C HIS A 95 11.19 -2.20 0.12
N GLU A 96 12.30 -2.13 -0.62
CA GLU A 96 13.56 -2.81 -0.34
C GLU A 96 14.70 -1.86 0.01
N THR A 97 14.43 -0.56 0.02
CA THR A 97 15.43 0.49 0.23
C THR A 97 15.49 0.88 1.71
N PRO A 98 16.69 1.04 2.30
CA PRO A 98 16.82 1.52 3.68
C PRO A 98 16.35 2.96 3.85
N PHE A 99 15.66 3.23 4.97
CA PHE A 99 15.26 4.56 5.42
C PHE A 99 16.07 4.96 6.65
N ALA A 100 16.41 6.23 6.76
CA ALA A 100 17.12 6.80 7.89
C ALA A 100 16.13 7.30 8.97
N VAL A 101 16.39 7.01 10.24
CA VAL A 101 15.60 7.55 11.36
C VAL A 101 15.91 9.03 11.53
N THR A 102 14.86 9.87 11.53
CA THR A 102 14.97 11.32 11.80
C THR A 102 14.40 11.72 13.15
N ALA A 103 13.45 10.93 13.69
CA ALA A 103 12.92 11.11 15.05
C ALA A 103 12.41 9.76 15.60
N ARG A 104 12.48 9.58 16.92
CA ARG A 104 11.99 8.37 17.61
C ARG A 104 11.60 8.66 19.05
N SER A 105 10.51 8.02 19.51
CA SER A 105 10.15 7.85 20.92
C SER A 105 9.75 6.40 21.20
N GLY A 106 9.14 6.11 22.35
CA GLY A 106 8.65 4.76 22.67
C GLY A 106 7.45 4.34 21.82
N ASP A 107 6.62 5.30 21.41
CA ASP A 107 5.35 5.12 20.70
C ASP A 107 5.37 5.63 19.24
N SER A 108 6.46 6.28 18.82
CA SER A 108 6.53 6.88 17.50
C SER A 108 7.90 6.77 16.85
N LEU A 109 7.90 6.80 15.52
CA LEU A 109 9.08 6.75 14.66
C LEU A 109 8.86 7.59 13.43
N THR A 110 9.83 8.43 13.07
CA THR A 110 9.90 9.05 11.74
C THR A 110 11.13 8.55 11.02
N ALA A 111 10.91 8.02 9.82
CA ALA A 111 11.96 7.55 8.92
C ALA A 111 11.85 8.26 7.57
N GLU A 112 12.98 8.54 6.93
CA GLU A 112 13.06 9.30 5.69
C GLU A 112 13.98 8.62 4.68
N TYR A 113 13.57 8.67 3.42
CA TYR A 113 14.37 8.38 2.25
C TYR A 113 14.55 9.67 1.44
N THR A 114 15.78 9.90 0.98
CA THR A 114 16.12 11.02 0.09
C THR A 114 16.71 10.48 -1.20
N ALA A 115 16.15 10.90 -2.33
CA ALA A 115 16.74 10.77 -3.65
C ALA A 115 17.33 12.11 -4.06
N ASP A 116 18.57 12.10 -4.49
CA ASP A 116 19.31 13.27 -4.99
C ASP A 116 20.32 12.87 -6.09
N ALA A 117 21.13 13.80 -6.53
CA ALA A 117 22.14 13.55 -7.57
C ALA A 117 23.21 12.52 -7.13
N ALA A 118 23.50 12.43 -5.82
CA ALA A 118 24.47 11.46 -5.28
C ALA A 118 23.82 10.08 -5.04
N HIS A 119 22.52 10.05 -4.82
CA HIS A 119 21.74 8.85 -4.53
C HIS A 119 20.45 8.84 -5.37
N PRO A 120 20.57 8.64 -6.70
CA PRO A 120 19.40 8.65 -7.57
C PRO A 120 18.47 7.47 -7.30
N TYR A 121 17.17 7.70 -7.40
CA TYR A 121 16.19 6.65 -7.27
C TYR A 121 15.89 6.02 -8.64
N LEU A 122 16.39 4.81 -8.89
CA LEU A 122 16.27 4.14 -10.19
C LEU A 122 16.71 5.10 -11.34
N SER A 123 15.94 5.10 -12.43
CA SER A 123 16.08 6.07 -13.52
C SER A 123 15.12 7.26 -13.38
N PHE A 124 14.54 7.47 -12.19
CA PHE A 124 13.59 8.56 -11.94
C PHE A 124 14.34 9.88 -11.78
N PRO A 125 14.15 10.84 -12.70
CA PRO A 125 15.06 11.98 -12.85
C PRO A 125 14.70 13.16 -11.93
N HIS A 126 14.25 12.87 -10.71
CA HIS A 126 13.85 13.88 -9.74
C HIS A 126 14.53 13.65 -8.40
N ALA A 127 14.97 14.74 -7.78
CA ALA A 127 15.29 14.75 -6.36
C ALA A 127 13.98 14.83 -5.56
N PHE A 128 13.85 14.01 -4.51
CA PHE A 128 12.68 14.04 -3.62
C PHE A 128 13.02 13.52 -2.23
N THR A 129 12.22 13.89 -1.25
CA THR A 129 12.19 13.23 0.06
C THR A 129 10.87 12.54 0.27
N LEU A 130 10.92 11.35 0.86
CA LEU A 130 9.75 10.61 1.29
C LEU A 130 9.90 10.25 2.76
N ARG A 131 8.98 10.77 3.58
CA ARG A 131 8.98 10.62 5.05
C ARG A 131 7.79 9.80 5.48
N LEU A 132 8.05 8.79 6.32
CA LEU A 132 7.04 7.96 6.98
C LEU A 132 7.09 8.23 8.47
N SER A 133 5.98 8.70 9.04
CA SER A 133 5.85 8.96 10.48
C SER A 133 4.78 8.05 11.06
N TYR A 134 5.22 7.07 11.83
CA TYR A 134 4.41 6.09 12.57
C TYR A 134 4.16 6.58 13.98
N ARG A 135 2.93 6.43 14.47
CA ARG A 135 2.56 6.69 15.85
C ARG A 135 1.50 5.70 16.32
N LEU A 136 1.69 5.14 17.52
CA LEU A 136 0.71 4.30 18.19
C LEU A 136 -0.10 5.15 19.16
N GLU A 137 -1.42 5.15 18.97
CA GLU A 137 -2.39 5.85 19.83
C GLU A 137 -3.43 4.82 20.34
N ALA A 138 -4.34 5.26 21.22
CA ALA A 138 -5.35 4.35 21.79
C ALA A 138 -6.34 3.79 20.75
N ASP A 139 -6.47 4.44 19.59
CA ASP A 139 -7.31 4.03 18.46
C ASP A 139 -6.51 3.37 17.32
N GLY A 140 -5.23 3.03 17.55
CA GLY A 140 -4.43 2.23 16.63
C GLY A 140 -3.13 2.85 16.15
N LEU A 141 -2.67 2.37 14.99
CA LEU A 141 -1.48 2.87 14.30
C LEU A 141 -1.87 3.98 13.33
N HIS A 142 -1.27 5.15 13.51
CA HIS A 142 -1.33 6.26 12.56
C HIS A 142 -0.05 6.31 11.73
N LEU A 143 -0.20 6.37 10.41
CA LEU A 143 0.88 6.58 9.46
C LEU A 143 0.63 7.88 8.69
N LYS A 144 1.52 8.87 8.88
CA LYS A 144 1.60 10.06 8.03
C LYS A 144 2.74 9.88 7.04
N THR A 145 2.43 10.04 5.76
CA THR A 145 3.40 9.98 4.66
C THR A 145 3.52 11.37 4.06
N ALA A 146 4.74 11.87 3.89
CA ALA A 146 4.98 13.16 3.23
C ALA A 146 5.96 12.95 2.07
N LEU A 147 5.51 13.28 0.86
CA LEU A 147 6.33 13.28 -0.36
C LEU A 147 6.60 14.73 -0.76
N THR A 148 7.87 15.10 -0.85
CA THR A 148 8.32 16.45 -1.24
C THR A 148 9.12 16.37 -2.51
N ASN A 149 8.75 17.13 -3.53
CA ASN A 149 9.56 17.34 -4.71
C ASN A 149 10.73 18.29 -4.37
N ARG A 150 11.97 17.84 -4.57
CA ARG A 150 13.20 18.61 -4.34
C ARG A 150 13.91 18.98 -5.65
N SER A 151 13.27 18.73 -6.79
CA SER A 151 13.75 19.17 -8.09
C SER A 151 13.15 20.52 -8.49
N ASP A 152 13.77 21.16 -9.48
CA ASP A 152 13.37 22.44 -10.08
C ASP A 152 12.24 22.32 -11.11
N THR A 153 11.77 21.10 -11.37
CA THR A 153 10.71 20.79 -12.34
C THR A 153 9.54 20.04 -11.68
N GLU A 154 8.38 20.05 -12.34
CA GLU A 154 7.22 19.26 -11.89
C GLU A 154 7.55 17.76 -11.88
N MET A 155 7.27 17.12 -10.76
CA MET A 155 7.55 15.71 -10.51
C MET A 155 6.27 14.89 -10.49
N PRO A 156 6.04 13.97 -11.45
CA PRO A 156 4.91 13.04 -11.35
C PRO A 156 5.11 12.07 -10.20
N TYR A 157 4.02 11.64 -9.57
CA TYR A 157 4.10 10.64 -8.50
C TYR A 157 2.98 9.62 -8.56
N PHE A 158 3.32 8.40 -8.15
CA PHE A 158 2.46 7.24 -8.08
C PHE A 158 2.77 6.51 -6.78
N LEU A 159 2.01 6.77 -5.73
CA LEU A 159 2.30 6.29 -4.39
C LEU A 159 1.19 5.36 -3.89
N GLY A 160 1.57 4.31 -3.16
CA GLY A 160 0.63 3.40 -2.52
C GLY A 160 1.29 2.52 -1.48
N PHE A 161 0.47 1.66 -0.88
CA PHE A 161 0.92 0.65 0.08
C PHE A 161 0.31 -0.71 -0.27
N HIS A 162 1.07 -1.79 -0.07
CA HIS A 162 0.57 -3.16 -0.21
C HIS A 162 0.25 -3.75 1.18
N THR A 163 -0.72 -3.14 1.86
CA THR A 163 -1.05 -3.52 3.24
C THR A 163 -1.71 -4.87 3.29
N THR A 164 -1.10 -5.82 4.01
CA THR A 164 -1.55 -7.20 4.11
C THR A 164 -2.00 -7.53 5.53
N PHE A 165 -3.25 -7.96 5.65
CA PHE A 165 -3.89 -8.34 6.89
C PHE A 165 -3.93 -9.86 7.06
N SER A 166 -3.76 -10.34 8.31
CA SER A 166 -4.00 -11.74 8.65
C SER A 166 -5.50 -12.01 8.77
N LEU A 167 -6.01 -13.07 8.17
CA LEU A 167 -7.39 -13.52 8.43
C LEU A 167 -7.48 -14.22 9.79
N ALA A 168 -6.48 -15.02 10.17
CA ALA A 168 -6.35 -15.58 11.52
C ALA A 168 -5.83 -14.53 12.50
N MET A 169 -6.69 -13.58 12.89
CA MET A 169 -6.31 -12.46 13.77
C MET A 169 -5.85 -12.92 15.15
N THR A 170 -6.44 -14.00 15.69
CA THR A 170 -6.04 -14.65 16.95
C THR A 170 -6.02 -16.16 16.76
N PRO A 171 -5.46 -16.94 17.71
CA PRO A 171 -5.56 -18.41 17.68
C PRO A 171 -7.02 -18.95 17.77
N LYS A 172 -7.98 -18.09 18.15
CA LYS A 172 -9.41 -18.44 18.26
C LYS A 172 -10.21 -18.01 17.02
N THR A 173 -9.63 -17.18 16.15
CA THR A 173 -10.31 -16.71 14.94
C THR A 173 -10.36 -17.82 13.90
N ASP A 174 -11.57 -18.18 13.47
CA ASP A 174 -11.77 -18.98 12.27
C ASP A 174 -11.63 -18.07 11.04
N ALA A 175 -10.57 -18.26 10.27
CA ALA A 175 -10.31 -17.46 9.07
C ALA A 175 -11.45 -17.56 8.03
N GLU A 176 -12.17 -18.69 7.98
CA GLU A 176 -13.30 -18.92 7.07
C GLU A 176 -14.53 -18.11 7.47
N ALA A 177 -14.69 -17.81 8.76
CA ALA A 177 -15.80 -17.01 9.27
C ALA A 177 -15.58 -15.49 9.12
N VAL A 178 -14.34 -15.03 8.87
CA VAL A 178 -14.02 -13.60 8.75
C VAL A 178 -14.78 -12.96 7.60
N LEU A 179 -15.37 -11.79 7.85
CA LEU A 179 -16.08 -10.97 6.88
C LEU A 179 -15.23 -9.75 6.50
N ALA A 180 -15.24 -9.38 5.23
CA ALA A 180 -14.61 -8.16 4.74
C ALA A 180 -15.63 -7.20 4.15
N LYS A 181 -15.42 -5.89 4.44
CA LYS A 181 -16.13 -4.77 3.81
C LYS A 181 -15.14 -3.76 3.30
N ALA A 182 -15.34 -3.29 2.06
CA ALA A 182 -14.55 -2.20 1.50
C ALA A 182 -15.46 -1.13 0.89
N GLU A 183 -15.13 0.14 1.12
CA GLU A 183 -15.80 1.26 0.47
C GLU A 183 -15.27 1.43 -0.94
N LEU A 184 -16.05 0.97 -1.90
CA LEU A 184 -15.74 0.91 -3.32
C LEU A 184 -16.80 1.68 -4.12
N SER A 185 -16.41 2.31 -5.23
CA SER A 185 -17.36 3.01 -6.10
C SER A 185 -17.53 2.35 -7.47
N ARG A 186 -16.45 1.91 -8.10
CA ARG A 186 -16.46 1.24 -9.41
C ARG A 186 -15.30 0.26 -9.51
N GLU A 187 -15.53 -0.87 -10.16
CA GLU A 187 -14.46 -1.77 -10.56
C GLU A 187 -13.76 -1.23 -11.81
N ILE A 188 -12.43 -1.36 -11.87
CA ILE A 188 -11.61 -1.07 -13.03
C ILE A 188 -11.25 -2.41 -13.65
N GLU A 189 -11.86 -2.72 -14.80
CA GLU A 189 -11.56 -3.97 -15.48
C GLU A 189 -10.09 -4.02 -15.92
N ARG A 190 -9.46 -5.16 -15.73
CA ARG A 190 -8.07 -5.41 -16.15
C ARG A 190 -8.00 -6.61 -17.07
N ASP A 191 -7.14 -6.55 -18.07
CA ASP A 191 -6.70 -7.71 -18.80
C ASP A 191 -5.97 -8.67 -17.85
N MET A 192 -6.39 -9.92 -17.76
CA MET A 192 -5.87 -10.87 -16.76
C MET A 192 -4.50 -11.48 -17.13
N THR A 193 -3.95 -11.14 -18.31
CA THR A 193 -2.59 -11.52 -18.73
C THR A 193 -1.58 -10.44 -18.32
N THR A 194 -1.92 -9.17 -18.54
CA THR A 194 -1.03 -8.03 -18.27
C THR A 194 -1.37 -7.31 -16.98
N TYR A 195 -2.57 -7.53 -16.42
CA TYR A 195 -3.15 -6.81 -15.29
C TYR A 195 -3.31 -5.29 -15.52
N LEU A 196 -3.33 -4.86 -16.78
CA LEU A 196 -3.51 -3.47 -17.16
C LEU A 196 -4.99 -3.13 -17.34
N PRO A 197 -5.41 -1.88 -17.06
CA PRO A 197 -6.78 -1.43 -17.30
C PRO A 197 -7.18 -1.55 -18.77
N THR A 198 -8.39 -2.05 -19.02
CA THR A 198 -8.96 -2.21 -20.38
C THR A 198 -9.70 -0.98 -20.91
N GLY A 199 -9.90 0.04 -20.06
CA GLY A 199 -10.75 1.21 -20.37
C GLY A 199 -12.21 1.03 -19.98
N ARG A 200 -12.59 -0.11 -19.36
CA ARG A 200 -13.97 -0.39 -18.94
C ARG A 200 -14.11 -0.32 -17.41
N LEU A 201 -15.30 0.13 -17.00
CA LEU A 201 -15.74 0.22 -15.61
C LEU A 201 -17.02 -0.60 -15.44
N PRO A 202 -16.93 -1.93 -15.28
CA PRO A 202 -18.12 -2.77 -15.17
C PRO A 202 -18.92 -2.46 -13.90
N GLU A 203 -20.19 -2.84 -13.89
CA GLU A 203 -20.98 -2.91 -12.66
C GLU A 203 -20.41 -4.00 -11.74
N PHE A 204 -20.67 -3.89 -10.44
CA PHE A 204 -20.23 -4.91 -9.48
C PHE A 204 -20.91 -6.25 -9.76
N ASP A 205 -20.11 -7.28 -9.88
CA ASP A 205 -20.59 -8.65 -9.83
C ASP A 205 -20.92 -9.07 -8.36
N ALA A 206 -21.33 -10.32 -8.17
CA ALA A 206 -21.72 -10.83 -6.85
C ALA A 206 -20.58 -10.70 -5.81
N VAL A 207 -19.32 -10.90 -6.19
CA VAL A 207 -18.17 -10.78 -5.27
C VAL A 207 -17.92 -9.33 -4.88
N SER A 208 -17.86 -8.41 -5.85
CA SER A 208 -17.66 -6.99 -5.59
C SER A 208 -18.84 -6.40 -4.80
N ALA A 209 -20.08 -6.81 -5.09
CA ALA A 209 -21.25 -6.39 -4.35
C ALA A 209 -21.24 -6.90 -2.90
N ALA A 210 -20.88 -8.16 -2.66
CA ALA A 210 -20.75 -8.72 -1.32
C ALA A 210 -19.63 -8.05 -0.51
N LEU A 211 -18.48 -7.77 -1.14
CA LEU A 211 -17.38 -7.03 -0.51
C LEU A 211 -17.81 -5.60 -0.12
N ALA A 212 -18.52 -4.90 -1.00
CA ALA A 212 -19.04 -3.57 -0.71
C ALA A 212 -20.11 -3.59 0.40
N ALA A 213 -20.96 -4.63 0.44
CA ALA A 213 -21.97 -4.83 1.47
C ALA A 213 -21.41 -5.27 2.82
N GLY A 214 -20.23 -5.92 2.85
CA GLY A 214 -19.61 -6.49 4.06
C GLY A 214 -20.08 -7.91 4.38
N THR A 215 -20.49 -8.66 3.38
CA THR A 215 -20.95 -10.04 3.48
C THR A 215 -20.02 -11.03 2.77
N TRP A 216 -18.89 -10.54 2.25
CA TRP A 216 -17.92 -11.40 1.59
C TRP A 216 -16.92 -12.01 2.56
N HIS A 217 -16.65 -13.31 2.39
CA HIS A 217 -15.65 -14.06 3.16
C HIS A 217 -14.34 -14.11 2.36
N PRO A 218 -13.25 -13.48 2.82
CA PRO A 218 -11.95 -13.49 2.13
C PRO A 218 -11.36 -14.88 1.92
N ALA A 219 -11.71 -15.85 2.78
CA ALA A 219 -11.27 -17.23 2.66
C ALA A 219 -12.08 -18.06 1.66
N SER A 220 -13.15 -17.52 1.05
CA SER A 220 -13.99 -18.25 0.10
C SER A 220 -13.37 -18.42 -1.30
N GLY A 221 -12.28 -17.74 -1.61
CA GLY A 221 -11.58 -17.82 -2.89
C GLY A 221 -10.57 -16.72 -3.11
N ALA A 222 -9.59 -16.97 -3.95
CA ALA A 222 -8.58 -15.98 -4.31
C ALA A 222 -9.23 -14.78 -5.03
N ILE A 223 -8.71 -13.59 -4.77
CA ILE A 223 -9.17 -12.35 -5.37
C ILE A 223 -7.98 -11.52 -5.85
N SER A 224 -8.15 -10.85 -7.01
CA SER A 224 -7.25 -9.81 -7.50
C SER A 224 -8.08 -8.83 -8.31
N ARG A 225 -8.55 -7.74 -7.67
CA ARG A 225 -9.45 -6.77 -8.30
C ARG A 225 -9.03 -5.36 -8.01
N HIS A 226 -9.24 -4.48 -9.00
CA HIS A 226 -8.88 -3.07 -8.92
C HIS A 226 -10.15 -2.21 -8.92
N TYR A 227 -10.20 -1.22 -8.03
CA TYR A 227 -11.38 -0.38 -7.83
C TYR A 227 -11.02 1.09 -7.73
N ARG A 228 -11.96 1.96 -8.09
CA ARG A 228 -12.01 3.31 -7.56
C ARG A 228 -12.51 3.26 -6.12
N ALA A 229 -11.87 4.02 -5.24
CA ALA A 229 -12.35 4.15 -3.86
C ALA A 229 -13.73 4.80 -3.82
N GLY A 230 -14.53 4.40 -2.85
CA GLY A 230 -15.78 5.05 -2.45
C GLY A 230 -15.67 5.60 -1.04
N GLY A 231 -16.57 6.49 -0.65
CA GLY A 231 -16.71 6.99 0.71
C GLY A 231 -15.42 7.50 1.34
N GLY A 232 -15.13 7.08 2.56
CA GLY A 232 -13.95 7.46 3.34
C GLY A 232 -12.73 6.55 3.13
N GLY A 233 -12.71 5.70 2.10
CA GLY A 233 -11.57 4.80 1.83
C GLY A 233 -11.37 3.71 2.89
N LEU A 234 -12.45 3.15 3.41
CA LEU A 234 -12.45 2.21 4.53
C LEU A 234 -12.36 0.75 4.05
N LEU A 235 -11.51 -0.04 4.69
CA LEU A 235 -11.60 -1.51 4.74
C LEU A 235 -11.91 -1.92 6.18
N THR A 236 -12.79 -2.90 6.34
CA THR A 236 -13.07 -3.54 7.63
C THR A 236 -12.94 -5.05 7.48
N LEU A 237 -12.22 -5.69 8.40
CA LEU A 237 -12.24 -7.13 8.63
C LEU A 237 -12.94 -7.37 9.97
N THR A 238 -13.93 -8.25 9.99
CA THR A 238 -14.70 -8.58 11.20
C THR A 238 -14.65 -10.08 11.42
N ASP A 239 -14.22 -10.48 12.60
CA ASP A 239 -14.39 -11.83 13.12
C ASP A 239 -15.71 -11.86 13.91
N PRO A 240 -16.79 -12.49 13.39
CA PRO A 240 -18.09 -12.48 14.05
C PRO A 240 -18.12 -13.32 15.33
N GLU A 241 -17.22 -14.30 15.49
CA GLU A 241 -17.18 -15.18 16.65
C GLU A 241 -16.53 -14.51 17.87
N THR A 242 -15.42 -13.80 17.65
CA THR A 242 -14.71 -13.10 18.74
C THR A 242 -15.15 -11.65 18.90
N GLY A 243 -15.88 -11.09 17.93
CA GLY A 243 -16.27 -9.68 17.87
C GLY A 243 -15.11 -8.74 17.52
N LEU A 244 -13.93 -9.26 17.20
CA LEU A 244 -12.79 -8.45 16.79
C LEU A 244 -13.04 -7.79 15.43
N ARG A 245 -12.67 -6.53 15.36
CA ARG A 245 -12.81 -5.74 14.13
C ARG A 245 -11.54 -4.93 13.86
N THR A 246 -10.91 -5.21 12.73
CA THR A 246 -9.83 -4.36 12.20
C THR A 246 -10.42 -3.36 11.21
N VAL A 247 -10.06 -2.09 11.38
CA VAL A 247 -10.52 -1.00 10.51
C VAL A 247 -9.30 -0.30 9.92
N TYR A 248 -9.20 -0.28 8.58
CA TYR A 248 -8.16 0.43 7.87
C TYR A 248 -8.75 1.62 7.12
N ARG A 249 -8.33 2.82 7.49
CA ARG A 249 -8.73 4.10 6.90
C ARG A 249 -7.60 4.72 6.12
N ASN A 250 -7.95 5.34 4.99
CA ASN A 250 -7.01 6.09 4.17
C ASN A 250 -7.68 7.39 3.73
N ASP A 251 -6.92 8.48 3.65
CA ASP A 251 -7.49 9.74 3.18
C ASP A 251 -7.89 9.70 1.70
N ALA A 252 -8.61 10.73 1.25
CA ALA A 252 -9.17 10.81 -0.10
C ALA A 252 -8.10 10.89 -1.21
N ALA A 253 -6.84 11.18 -0.87
CA ALA A 253 -5.75 11.19 -1.84
C ALA A 253 -5.45 9.80 -2.39
N PHE A 254 -5.81 8.74 -1.65
CA PHE A 254 -5.80 7.37 -2.15
C PHE A 254 -7.12 7.06 -2.87
N GLY A 255 -7.27 7.52 -4.08
CA GLY A 255 -8.50 7.38 -4.88
C GLY A 255 -8.74 5.97 -5.45
N TYR A 256 -7.79 5.05 -5.30
CA TYR A 256 -7.83 3.70 -5.88
C TYR A 256 -7.53 2.64 -4.85
N ARG A 257 -8.04 1.43 -5.08
CA ARG A 257 -7.86 0.26 -4.23
C ARG A 257 -7.57 -0.96 -5.08
N LEU A 258 -6.52 -1.69 -4.76
CA LEU A 258 -6.39 -3.06 -5.23
C LEU A 258 -6.68 -3.98 -4.05
N ILE A 259 -7.55 -4.95 -4.27
CA ILE A 259 -7.88 -6.00 -3.29
C ILE A 259 -7.28 -7.30 -3.82
N TYR A 260 -6.38 -7.89 -3.02
CA TYR A 260 -5.70 -9.12 -3.37
C TYR A 260 -5.71 -10.08 -2.19
N GLY A 261 -5.94 -11.37 -2.45
CA GLY A 261 -5.91 -12.39 -1.41
C GLY A 261 -5.77 -13.79 -2.00
N ASP A 262 -5.21 -14.71 -1.20
CA ASP A 262 -5.02 -16.10 -1.60
C ASP A 262 -6.27 -16.98 -1.42
N GLY A 263 -7.32 -16.41 -0.85
CA GLY A 263 -8.54 -17.14 -0.52
C GLY A 263 -8.39 -18.07 0.68
N LYS A 264 -7.41 -17.84 1.58
CA LYS A 264 -7.12 -18.73 2.71
C LYS A 264 -6.61 -18.01 3.96
N ALA A 265 -5.49 -17.28 3.84
CA ALA A 265 -4.72 -16.85 4.99
C ALA A 265 -4.65 -15.33 5.17
N PHE A 266 -4.80 -14.57 4.08
CA PHE A 266 -4.62 -13.13 4.11
C PHE A 266 -5.49 -12.39 3.11
N LEU A 267 -5.69 -11.11 3.40
CA LEU A 267 -6.26 -10.14 2.49
C LEU A 267 -5.36 -8.91 2.43
N CYS A 268 -4.98 -8.50 1.21
CA CYS A 268 -4.34 -7.21 0.96
C CYS A 268 -5.40 -6.18 0.61
N MET A 269 -5.28 -4.99 1.21
CA MET A 269 -5.88 -3.79 0.67
C MET A 269 -4.78 -2.79 0.36
N GLU A 270 -4.72 -2.41 -0.90
CA GLU A 270 -3.68 -1.56 -1.41
C GLU A 270 -4.25 -0.17 -1.72
N PRO A 271 -4.16 0.80 -0.80
CA PRO A 271 -4.51 2.17 -1.12
C PRO A 271 -3.48 2.73 -2.10
N GLN A 272 -3.96 3.27 -3.21
CA GLN A 272 -3.15 3.78 -4.30
C GLN A 272 -3.63 5.17 -4.69
N THR A 273 -2.69 6.09 -4.98
CA THR A 273 -3.02 7.45 -5.44
C THR A 273 -3.54 7.48 -6.87
N CYS A 274 -3.21 6.44 -7.64
CA CYS A 274 -3.60 6.32 -9.04
C CYS A 274 -3.92 4.86 -9.41
N MET A 275 -4.58 4.65 -10.54
CA MET A 275 -4.79 3.32 -11.10
C MET A 275 -3.49 2.74 -11.67
N ALA A 276 -3.49 1.43 -11.93
CA ALA A 276 -2.41 0.78 -12.66
C ALA A 276 -2.19 1.47 -14.01
N ASN A 277 -0.93 1.67 -14.40
CA ASN A 277 -0.54 2.28 -15.67
C ASN A 277 -1.13 3.68 -15.90
N ALA A 278 -1.35 4.45 -14.85
CA ALA A 278 -2.10 5.70 -14.86
C ALA A 278 -1.69 6.70 -15.97
N ALA A 279 -0.39 6.76 -16.27
CA ALA A 279 0.13 7.65 -17.31
C ALA A 279 -0.25 7.23 -18.74
N ASN A 280 -0.53 5.93 -18.96
CA ASN A 280 -0.81 5.33 -20.26
C ASN A 280 -2.15 4.58 -20.28
N ALA A 281 -2.93 4.61 -19.20
CA ALA A 281 -4.21 3.92 -19.12
C ALA A 281 -5.20 4.48 -20.15
N PRO A 282 -6.10 3.64 -20.72
CA PRO A 282 -7.08 4.05 -21.71
C PRO A 282 -8.29 4.78 -21.08
N PHE A 283 -8.01 5.82 -20.31
CA PHE A 283 -8.95 6.71 -19.63
C PHE A 283 -8.49 8.16 -19.80
N ALA A 284 -9.39 9.12 -19.62
CA ALA A 284 -8.99 10.51 -19.50
C ALA A 284 -8.03 10.66 -18.30
N ARG A 285 -7.01 11.50 -18.43
CA ARG A 285 -5.95 11.62 -17.42
C ARG A 285 -6.49 11.92 -16.01
N GLU A 286 -7.52 12.75 -15.95
CA GLU A 286 -8.19 13.15 -14.71
C GLU A 286 -8.87 11.97 -14.00
N GLU A 287 -9.19 10.93 -14.75
CA GLU A 287 -9.83 9.70 -14.25
C GLU A 287 -8.84 8.64 -13.81
N THR A 288 -7.53 8.84 -14.04
CA THR A 288 -6.49 7.85 -13.72
C THR A 288 -5.82 8.07 -12.37
N GLY A 289 -6.06 9.24 -11.74
CA GLY A 289 -5.33 9.66 -10.56
C GLY A 289 -3.89 10.09 -10.84
N PHE A 290 -3.51 10.26 -12.11
CA PHE A 290 -2.19 10.80 -12.46
C PHE A 290 -2.02 12.19 -11.85
N ALA A 291 -1.01 12.35 -11.02
CA ALA A 291 -0.73 13.60 -10.30
C ALA A 291 0.76 13.96 -10.32
N PHE A 292 1.06 15.21 -10.02
CA PHE A 292 2.44 15.71 -9.93
C PHE A 292 2.56 16.74 -8.80
N LEU A 293 3.79 16.98 -8.37
CA LEU A 293 4.15 18.03 -7.41
C LEU A 293 4.97 19.09 -8.13
N ARG A 294 4.69 20.36 -7.81
CA ARG A 294 5.55 21.48 -8.23
C ARG A 294 6.88 21.44 -7.47
N PRO A 295 7.91 22.20 -7.92
CA PRO A 295 9.11 22.39 -7.13
C PRO A 295 8.80 22.80 -5.69
N ASP A 296 9.48 22.18 -4.73
CA ASP A 296 9.33 22.33 -3.27
C ASP A 296 7.93 22.02 -2.69
N GLU A 297 6.99 21.57 -3.52
CA GLU A 297 5.68 21.15 -3.04
C GLU A 297 5.77 19.85 -2.23
N THR A 298 5.05 19.81 -1.13
CA THR A 298 4.87 18.62 -0.29
C THR A 298 3.42 18.17 -0.31
N LYS A 299 3.19 16.89 -0.64
CA LYS A 299 1.90 16.22 -0.47
C LYS A 299 1.95 15.35 0.76
N GLN A 300 0.94 15.47 1.60
CA GLN A 300 0.76 14.61 2.77
C GLN A 300 -0.37 13.62 2.53
N PHE A 301 -0.22 12.44 3.12
CA PHE A 301 -1.17 11.34 3.10
C PHE A 301 -1.29 10.79 4.51
N HIS A 302 -2.49 10.32 4.86
CA HIS A 302 -2.73 9.69 6.15
C HIS A 302 -3.41 8.34 5.98
N SER A 303 -2.93 7.37 6.77
CA SER A 303 -3.53 6.04 6.93
C SER A 303 -3.61 5.70 8.41
N GLN A 304 -4.67 4.95 8.81
CA GLN A 304 -4.89 4.51 10.18
C GLN A 304 -5.37 3.06 10.19
N ILE A 305 -4.81 2.26 11.07
CA ILE A 305 -5.29 0.90 11.36
C ILE A 305 -5.64 0.81 12.84
#